data_b5682287f034fb6aef2ff24f44484ae6
#
_entry.id   b5682287f034fb6aef2ff24f44484ae6
#
_cell.length_a   1.000
_cell.length_b   1.000
_cell.length_c   1.000
_cell.angle_alpha   90.00
_cell.angle_beta   90.00
_cell.angle_gamma   90.00
#
_symmetry.space_group_name_H-M   'P 1'
#
loop_
_entity.id
_entity.type
_entity.pdbx_description
1 polymer ?
#
loop_
_entity_poly.entity_id
_entity_poly.type
_entity_poly.pdbx_seq_one_letter_code
_entity_poly.pdbx_strand_id
1 'polypeptide(L)'
;MNLFYITVLVITTLTPSEGWMQHAQGFKDKASCISYLNQPGVKKMVTDDLKYQTQNILIDLGEYTCMSRKEATKRNMKVGHGAIEI
;
A
#
# COMPACT_ATOMS: atom_id res chain seq x y z
N MET A 1 -6.86 13.85 -12.86
CA MET A 1 -5.53 13.24 -13.04
C MET A 1 -5.34 12.10 -12.04
N ASN A 2 -4.90 10.94 -12.50
CA ASN A 2 -4.66 9.80 -11.62
C ASN A 2 -3.24 9.88 -11.06
N LEU A 3 -3.15 9.89 -9.74
CA LEU A 3 -1.86 9.80 -9.05
C LEU A 3 -1.53 8.34 -8.76
N PHE A 4 -0.26 8.07 -8.59
CA PHE A 4 0.24 6.75 -8.19
C PHE A 4 0.76 6.82 -6.77
N TYR A 5 0.52 5.78 -6.01
CA TYR A 5 0.88 5.71 -4.59
C TYR A 5 1.66 4.44 -4.32
N ILE A 6 2.59 4.52 -3.38
CA ILE A 6 3.25 3.33 -2.88
C ILE A 6 2.18 2.43 -2.28
N THR A 7 2.11 1.20 -2.76
CA THR A 7 1.07 0.24 -2.40
C THR A 7 1.72 -1.05 -1.93
N VAL A 8 1.25 -1.58 -0.83
CA VAL A 8 1.84 -2.75 -0.20
C VAL A 8 0.75 -3.80 0.04
N LEU A 9 1.03 -5.02 -0.37
CA LEU A 9 0.18 -6.15 -0.02
C LEU A 9 0.41 -6.47 1.46
N VAL A 10 -0.62 -6.40 2.26
CA VAL A 10 -0.54 -6.62 3.70
C VAL A 10 -1.35 -7.85 4.10
N ILE A 11 -0.88 -8.54 5.12
CA ILE A 11 -1.58 -9.64 5.76
C ILE A 11 -2.01 -9.17 7.14
N THR A 12 -3.30 -9.28 7.41
CA THR A 12 -3.88 -8.76 8.65
C THR A 12 -4.66 -9.84 9.40
N THR A 13 -5.07 -9.51 10.63
CA THR A 13 -5.95 -10.38 11.42
C THR A 13 -7.41 -10.27 11.00
N LEU A 14 -7.73 -9.31 10.12
CA LEU A 14 -9.10 -9.13 9.63
C LEU A 14 -9.43 -10.15 8.55
N THR A 15 -10.72 -10.37 8.30
CA THR A 15 -11.20 -11.25 7.23
C THR A 15 -11.80 -10.41 6.12
N PRO A 16 -11.33 -10.56 4.86
CA PRO A 16 -10.23 -11.43 4.44
C PRO A 16 -8.88 -10.97 5.00
N SER A 17 -7.94 -11.90 5.13
CA SER A 17 -6.68 -11.67 5.84
C SER A 17 -5.62 -10.92 5.05
N GLU A 18 -5.82 -10.65 3.78
CA GLU A 18 -4.87 -9.88 2.97
C GLU A 18 -5.58 -8.78 2.19
N GLY A 19 -4.85 -7.73 1.88
CA GLY A 19 -5.35 -6.60 1.12
C GLY A 19 -4.23 -5.64 0.76
N TRP A 20 -4.54 -4.66 -0.05
CA TRP A 20 -3.60 -3.66 -0.53
C TRP A 20 -3.79 -2.36 0.24
N MET A 21 -2.72 -1.87 0.86
CA MET A 21 -2.71 -0.57 1.55
C MET A 21 -1.85 0.41 0.79
N GLN A 22 -2.28 1.66 0.75
CA GLN A 22 -1.57 2.72 0.03
C GLN A 22 -1.07 3.80 0.99
N HIS A 23 0.19 4.22 0.77
CA HIS A 23 0.75 5.38 1.44
C HIS A 23 0.07 6.64 0.90
N ALA A 24 -0.03 7.68 1.71
CA ALA A 24 -0.80 8.88 1.36
C ALA A 24 -0.14 9.76 0.30
N GLN A 25 1.17 9.65 0.10
CA GLN A 25 1.88 10.50 -0.84
C GLN A 25 1.62 10.08 -2.28
N GLY A 26 1.10 11.01 -3.09
CA GLY A 26 0.82 10.76 -4.51
C GLY A 26 1.97 11.19 -5.41
N PHE A 27 2.15 10.47 -6.52
CA PHE A 27 3.16 10.76 -7.54
C PHE A 27 2.47 10.94 -8.89
N LYS A 28 3.05 11.80 -9.72
CA LYS A 28 2.51 12.13 -11.04
C LYS A 28 2.39 10.92 -11.95
N ASP A 29 3.39 10.03 -11.89
CA ASP A 29 3.44 8.85 -12.74
C ASP A 29 4.03 7.67 -11.96
N LYS A 30 3.84 6.49 -12.52
CA LYS A 30 4.29 5.25 -11.88
C LYS A 30 5.81 5.18 -11.75
N ALA A 31 6.53 5.66 -12.77
CA ALA A 31 7.99 5.63 -12.76
C ALA A 31 8.57 6.45 -11.61
N SER A 32 8.01 7.64 -11.36
CA SER A 32 8.44 8.49 -10.24
C SER A 32 8.17 7.81 -8.90
N CYS A 33 7.02 7.18 -8.76
CA CYS A 33 6.66 6.46 -7.54
C CYS A 33 7.63 5.29 -7.29
N ILE A 34 7.91 4.49 -8.30
CA ILE A 34 8.82 3.35 -8.19
C ILE A 34 10.25 3.82 -7.90
N SER A 35 10.69 4.89 -8.54
CA SER A 35 12.02 5.45 -8.31
C SER A 35 12.18 5.88 -6.86
N TYR A 36 11.16 6.55 -6.30
CA TYR A 36 11.16 6.95 -4.90
C TYR A 36 11.17 5.72 -3.98
N LEU A 37 10.33 4.74 -4.28
CA LEU A 37 10.22 3.52 -3.48
C LEU A 37 11.56 2.78 -3.37
N ASN A 38 12.37 2.83 -4.42
CA ASN A 38 13.67 2.15 -4.46
C ASN A 38 14.80 2.92 -3.79
N GLN A 39 14.55 4.13 -3.30
CA GLN A 39 15.56 4.89 -2.56
C GLN A 39 15.84 4.24 -1.20
N PRO A 40 17.08 4.35 -0.70
CA PRO A 40 17.44 3.78 0.60
C PRO A 40 16.54 4.32 1.73
N GLY A 41 16.03 3.43 2.55
CA GLY A 41 15.23 3.77 3.73
C GLY A 41 13.74 4.02 3.46
N VAL A 42 13.32 4.13 2.20
CA VAL A 42 11.90 4.42 1.89
C VAL A 42 11.00 3.23 2.24
N LYS A 43 11.40 2.02 1.91
CA LYS A 43 10.61 0.83 2.26
C LYS A 43 10.46 0.70 3.77
N LYS A 44 11.53 0.99 4.51
CA LYS A 44 11.49 0.95 5.97
C LYS A 44 10.52 2.01 6.51
N MET A 45 10.58 3.23 5.97
CA MET A 45 9.67 4.31 6.36
C MET A 45 8.22 3.92 6.11
N VAL A 46 7.92 3.39 4.94
CA VAL A 46 6.57 2.94 4.59
C VAL A 46 6.12 1.81 5.51
N THR A 47 7.01 0.86 5.78
CA THR A 47 6.72 -0.24 6.70
C THR A 47 6.38 0.27 8.10
N ASP A 48 7.16 1.22 8.61
CA ASP A 48 6.92 1.79 9.93
C ASP A 48 5.60 2.55 9.98
N ASP A 49 5.28 3.31 8.94
CA ASP A 49 4.01 4.02 8.83
C ASP A 49 2.82 3.04 8.80
N LEU A 50 2.94 1.96 8.05
CA LEU A 50 1.91 0.93 7.98
C LEU A 50 1.69 0.26 9.34
N LYS A 51 2.76 -0.09 10.02
CA LYS A 51 2.68 -0.71 11.34
C LYS A 51 2.04 0.24 12.35
N TYR A 52 2.40 1.51 12.29
CA TYR A 52 1.82 2.53 13.18
C TYR A 52 0.32 2.66 12.93
N GLN A 53 -0.10 2.74 11.67
CA GLN A 53 -1.51 2.94 11.31
C GLN A 53 -2.38 1.72 11.62
N THR A 54 -1.83 0.53 11.45
CA THR A 54 -2.59 -0.72 11.62
C THR A 54 -2.45 -1.31 13.01
N GLN A 55 -1.46 -0.87 13.76
CA GLN A 55 -1.19 -1.35 15.11
C GLN A 55 -1.18 -2.88 15.17
N ASN A 56 -2.16 -3.48 15.88
CA ASN A 56 -2.17 -4.91 16.16
C ASN A 56 -2.84 -5.76 15.07
N ILE A 57 -3.36 -5.18 14.02
CA ILE A 57 -4.02 -5.94 12.96
C ILE A 57 -3.08 -6.38 11.84
N LEU A 58 -1.94 -5.74 11.71
CA LEU A 58 -0.96 -6.08 10.69
C LEU A 58 -0.08 -7.24 11.17
N ILE A 59 -0.08 -8.33 10.42
CA ILE A 59 0.74 -9.51 10.71
C ILE A 59 2.02 -9.49 9.89
N ASP A 60 1.92 -9.23 8.58
CA ASP A 60 3.05 -9.31 7.68
C ASP A 60 2.87 -8.39 6.48
N LEU A 61 3.96 -8.15 5.78
CA LEU A 61 3.99 -7.34 4.56
C LEU A 61 4.52 -8.20 3.42
N GLY A 62 3.84 -8.11 2.29
CA GLY A 62 4.24 -8.82 1.09
C GLY A 62 4.87 -7.88 0.07
N GLU A 63 4.26 -7.78 -1.10
CA GLU A 63 4.79 -7.06 -2.24
C GLU A 63 4.69 -5.55 -2.06
N TYR A 64 5.77 -4.82 -2.43
CA TYR A 64 5.78 -3.36 -2.52
C TYR A 64 5.72 -2.96 -4.00
N THR A 65 4.80 -2.10 -4.34
CA THR A 65 4.64 -1.63 -5.71
C THR A 65 4.04 -0.22 -5.74
N CYS A 66 3.69 0.25 -6.92
CA CYS A 66 3.00 1.52 -7.09
C CYS A 66 1.78 1.31 -7.96
N MET A 67 0.65 1.86 -7.56
CA MET A 67 -0.57 1.81 -8.36
C MET A 67 -1.48 2.98 -8.03
N SER A 68 -2.45 3.25 -8.92
CA SER A 68 -3.47 4.26 -8.66
C SER A 68 -4.44 3.77 -7.58
N ARG A 69 -5.19 4.69 -6.99
CA ARG A 69 -6.24 4.31 -6.02
C ARG A 69 -7.31 3.44 -6.68
N LYS A 70 -7.64 3.74 -7.93
CA LYS A 70 -8.61 2.95 -8.68
C LYS A 70 -8.18 1.50 -8.80
N GLU A 71 -6.92 1.27 -9.15
CA GLU A 71 -6.39 -0.09 -9.29
C GLU A 71 -6.33 -0.81 -7.94
N ALA A 72 -5.89 -0.13 -6.89
CA ALA A 72 -5.84 -0.71 -5.55
C ALA A 72 -7.24 -1.09 -5.07
N THR A 73 -8.22 -0.22 -5.28
CA THR A 73 -9.63 -0.50 -4.95
C THR A 73 -10.12 -1.73 -5.70
N LYS A 74 -9.81 -1.80 -7.00
CA LYS A 74 -10.22 -2.94 -7.83
C LYS A 74 -9.62 -4.25 -7.33
N ARG A 75 -8.35 -4.25 -6.96
CA ARG A 75 -7.69 -5.43 -6.40
C ARG A 75 -8.28 -5.83 -5.05
N ASN A 76 -8.54 -4.86 -4.19
CA ASN A 76 -9.13 -5.12 -2.87
C ASN A 76 -10.56 -5.66 -2.99
N MET A 77 -11.32 -5.23 -3.97
CA MET A 77 -12.66 -5.76 -4.20
C MET A 77 -12.63 -7.25 -4.54
N LYS A 78 -11.59 -7.73 -5.22
CA LYS A 78 -11.44 -9.15 -5.53
C LYS A 78 -11.23 -10.01 -4.29
N VAL A 79 -10.63 -9.44 -3.24
CA VAL A 79 -10.41 -10.14 -1.97
C VAL A 79 -11.36 -9.66 -0.87
N GLY A 80 -12.35 -8.83 -1.22
CA GLY A 80 -13.38 -8.40 -0.27
C GLY A 80 -13.05 -7.17 0.55
N HIS A 81 -11.94 -6.48 0.26
CA HIS A 81 -11.61 -5.20 0.93
C HIS A 81 -11.93 -4.01 0.05
N GLY A 82 -12.26 -2.88 0.67
CA GLY A 82 -12.12 -1.59 0.01
C GLY A 82 -10.66 -1.14 0.06
N ALA A 83 -10.29 -0.09 -0.71
CA ALA A 83 -8.96 0.48 -0.64
C ALA A 83 -8.70 1.05 0.75
N ILE A 84 -7.57 0.71 1.35
CA ILE A 84 -7.18 1.19 2.68
C ILE A 84 -6.10 2.25 2.50
N GLU A 85 -6.34 3.45 3.02
CA GLU A 85 -5.38 4.55 2.96
C GLU A 85 -4.65 4.69 4.29
N ILE A 86 -3.40 5.05 4.16
CA ILE A 86 -2.54 5.28 5.32
C ILE A 86 -2.43 6.79 5.55
#